data_0f9ea8385341a4f787c3d70b79b0aca0
#
_entry.id   0f9ea8385341a4f787c3d70b79b0aca0
#
_cell.length_a   1.000
_cell.length_b   1.000
_cell.length_c   1.000
_cell.angle_alpha   90.00
_cell.angle_beta   90.00
_cell.angle_gamma   90.00
#
_symmetry.space_group_name_H-M   'P 1'
#
loop_
_entity.id
_entity.type
_entity.pdbx_description
1 polymer ?
#
loop_
_entity_poly.entity_id
_entity_poly.type
_entity_poly.pdbx_seq_one_letter_code
_entity_poly.pdbx_strand_id
1 'polypeptide(L)'
;MSFPRKLSALAVASTMAVTDVTMATPALANTGTSSQPAAAAPAINQVHKETGYFKTTDKLGTQLFYRKDIVPNAKGAVVLVHGLMENSSNYEYLTKSLTNAGYSVYRFDNRGHGRSAAPYINNAIPRGQFDDWWNIESDIHQVVGTAHKENTGKKVFLLGHSMGGIAVHTVLRNHVSRNC
;
A
#
# COMPACT_ATOMS: atom_id res chain seq x y z
N MET A 1 20.32 -9.54 -6.71
CA MET A 1 19.39 -8.71 -7.52
C MET A 1 19.55 -7.27 -7.08
N SER A 2 20.00 -6.40 -7.98
CA SER A 2 20.23 -4.97 -7.68
C SER A 2 18.89 -4.23 -7.72
N PHE A 3 18.53 -3.54 -6.62
CA PHE A 3 17.34 -2.69 -6.57
C PHE A 3 17.59 -1.34 -7.24
N PRO A 4 16.62 -0.78 -7.95
CA PRO A 4 16.74 0.57 -8.51
C PRO A 4 16.82 1.62 -7.39
N ARG A 5 17.72 2.60 -7.59
CA ARG A 5 18.14 3.64 -6.61
C ARG A 5 17.10 4.69 -6.19
N LYS A 6 15.79 4.50 -6.45
CA LYS A 6 14.77 5.52 -6.18
C LYS A 6 13.62 4.97 -5.33
N LEU A 7 13.90 4.60 -4.08
CA LEU A 7 12.87 4.40 -3.07
C LEU A 7 12.75 5.68 -2.23
N SER A 8 11.58 6.31 -2.23
CA SER A 8 11.29 7.44 -1.33
C SER A 8 10.36 6.93 -0.23
N ALA A 9 10.80 7.01 1.01
CA ALA A 9 10.00 6.68 2.18
C ALA A 9 9.13 7.89 2.57
N LEU A 10 7.83 7.69 2.71
CA LEU A 10 6.93 8.61 3.39
C LEU A 10 6.44 7.89 4.65
N ALA A 11 7.04 8.22 5.80
CA ALA A 11 6.56 7.77 7.10
C ALA A 11 5.44 8.72 7.55
N VAL A 12 4.20 8.23 7.60
CA VAL A 12 3.09 8.97 8.22
C VAL A 12 2.96 8.50 9.65
N ALA A 13 3.50 9.29 10.57
CA ALA A 13 3.20 9.15 12.00
C ALA A 13 1.81 9.73 12.25
N SER A 14 0.86 8.88 12.67
CA SER A 14 -0.48 9.33 13.07
C SER A 14 -0.42 9.83 14.51
N THR A 15 -0.24 11.13 14.70
CA THR A 15 -0.52 11.81 15.96
C THR A 15 -1.98 12.21 15.96
N MET A 16 -2.79 11.60 16.84
CA MET A 16 -4.14 12.07 17.12
C MET A 16 -4.04 13.32 17.99
N ALA A 17 -4.23 14.49 17.38
CA ALA A 17 -4.53 15.71 18.12
C ALA A 17 -6.06 15.81 18.26
N VAL A 18 -6.57 15.67 19.49
CA VAL A 18 -7.94 16.02 19.84
C VAL A 18 -7.96 17.54 19.99
N THR A 19 -8.58 18.25 19.05
CA THR A 19 -8.87 19.69 19.20
C THR A 19 -10.33 19.88 19.51
N ASP A 20 -10.61 20.59 20.61
CA ASP A 20 -11.94 21.03 21.02
C ASP A 20 -12.66 21.78 19.91
N VAL A 21 -13.88 21.34 19.60
CA VAL A 21 -14.76 22.02 18.65
C VAL A 21 -15.57 23.07 19.40
N THR A 22 -15.14 24.32 19.36
CA THR A 22 -15.98 25.47 19.71
C THR A 22 -16.87 25.83 18.52
N MET A 23 -18.18 25.70 18.71
CA MET A 23 -19.21 26.12 17.76
C MET A 23 -19.20 27.64 17.59
N ALA A 24 -18.80 28.12 16.43
CA ALA A 24 -19.03 29.50 16.01
C ALA A 24 -20.11 29.53 14.93
N THR A 25 -21.16 30.33 15.17
CA THR A 25 -22.24 30.59 14.23
C THR A 25 -21.75 31.34 12.97
N PRO A 26 -22.22 31.02 11.78
CA PRO A 26 -21.76 31.68 10.57
C PRO A 26 -22.48 33.01 10.36
N ALA A 27 -21.72 34.09 10.24
CA ALA A 27 -22.18 35.34 9.65
C ALA A 27 -22.14 35.22 8.11
N LEU A 28 -23.27 35.50 7.46
CA LEU A 28 -23.35 35.65 6.01
C LEU A 28 -22.54 36.85 5.55
N ALA A 29 -21.54 36.65 4.74
CA ALA A 29 -20.97 37.67 3.88
C ALA A 29 -20.86 37.12 2.46
N ASN A 30 -21.64 37.75 1.57
CA ASN A 30 -21.68 37.55 0.14
C ASN A 30 -20.51 38.27 -0.52
N THR A 31 -20.06 37.76 -1.64
CA THR A 31 -19.36 38.34 -2.83
C THR A 31 -17.95 37.79 -3.10
N GLY A 32 -17.79 37.37 -4.35
CA GLY A 32 -16.49 37.27 -5.00
C GLY A 32 -16.28 35.95 -5.74
N THR A 33 -16.92 35.81 -6.88
CA THR A 33 -16.63 34.76 -7.89
C THR A 33 -15.20 34.91 -8.39
N SER A 34 -14.29 34.07 -7.92
CA SER A 34 -13.03 33.79 -8.62
C SER A 34 -13.08 32.33 -9.04
N SER A 35 -13.46 32.10 -10.28
CA SER A 35 -13.41 30.80 -10.93
C SER A 35 -11.96 30.40 -11.19
N GLN A 36 -11.33 29.78 -10.20
CA GLN A 36 -10.13 29.00 -10.46
C GLN A 36 -10.56 27.74 -11.20
N PRO A 37 -9.98 27.41 -12.38
CA PRO A 37 -10.34 26.17 -13.04
C PRO A 37 -9.98 25.01 -12.13
N ALA A 38 -10.98 24.27 -11.68
CA ALA A 38 -10.78 23.01 -10.98
C ALA A 38 -9.95 22.12 -11.91
N ALA A 39 -8.76 21.75 -11.46
CA ALA A 39 -7.97 20.74 -12.15
C ALA A 39 -8.87 19.53 -12.36
N ALA A 40 -9.12 19.15 -13.61
CA ALA A 40 -9.99 18.06 -13.98
C ALA A 40 -9.59 16.82 -13.18
N ALA A 41 -10.49 16.34 -12.33
CA ALA A 41 -10.29 15.10 -11.59
C ALA A 41 -10.00 14.01 -12.64
N PRO A 42 -8.94 13.21 -12.49
CA PRO A 42 -8.66 12.14 -13.42
C PRO A 42 -9.88 11.23 -13.51
N ALA A 43 -10.27 10.89 -14.72
CA ALA A 43 -11.48 10.13 -15.00
C ALA A 43 -11.44 8.81 -14.19
N ILE A 44 -12.29 8.72 -13.17
CA ILE A 44 -12.38 7.61 -12.20
C ILE A 44 -12.71 6.26 -12.90
N ASN A 45 -13.14 6.31 -14.15
CA ASN A 45 -13.59 5.15 -14.94
C ASN A 45 -12.45 4.31 -15.56
N GLN A 46 -11.17 4.61 -15.29
CA GLN A 46 -10.05 3.92 -15.93
C GLN A 46 -9.15 3.12 -14.97
N VAL A 47 -9.52 2.96 -13.69
CA VAL A 47 -8.74 2.12 -12.78
C VAL A 47 -8.92 0.66 -13.15
N HIS A 48 -7.85 0.02 -13.62
CA HIS A 48 -7.85 -1.41 -13.90
C HIS A 48 -7.60 -2.18 -12.60
N LYS A 49 -8.54 -3.07 -12.24
CA LYS A 49 -8.44 -3.89 -11.03
C LYS A 49 -8.02 -5.31 -11.40
N GLU A 50 -6.99 -5.80 -10.72
CA GLU A 50 -6.48 -7.16 -10.85
C GLU A 50 -6.36 -7.82 -9.49
N THR A 51 -6.71 -9.09 -9.41
CA THR A 51 -6.51 -9.92 -8.22
C THR A 51 -5.99 -11.28 -8.61
N GLY A 52 -5.19 -11.89 -7.75
CA GLY A 52 -4.64 -13.21 -8.01
C GLY A 52 -3.78 -13.70 -6.86
N TYR A 53 -2.98 -14.69 -7.16
CA TYR A 53 -2.00 -15.26 -6.23
C TYR A 53 -0.62 -15.23 -6.87
N PHE A 54 0.41 -14.96 -6.08
CA PHE A 54 1.79 -15.14 -6.48
C PHE A 54 2.50 -16.09 -5.52
N LYS A 55 3.44 -16.87 -6.04
CA LYS A 55 4.32 -17.71 -5.22
C LYS A 55 5.41 -16.86 -4.60
N THR A 56 5.63 -17.05 -3.32
CA THR A 56 6.76 -16.44 -2.62
C THR A 56 8.06 -17.12 -3.02
N THR A 57 9.17 -16.48 -2.71
CA THR A 57 10.52 -17.01 -2.99
C THR A 57 11.02 -17.99 -1.93
N ASP A 58 10.22 -18.27 -0.90
CA ASP A 58 10.57 -19.24 0.13
C ASP A 58 10.55 -20.69 -0.40
N LYS A 59 11.16 -21.58 0.38
CA LYS A 59 11.24 -23.00 0.03
C LYS A 59 9.91 -23.75 0.23
N LEU A 60 8.95 -23.14 0.94
CA LEU A 60 7.65 -23.75 1.25
C LEU A 60 6.65 -23.64 0.10
N GLY A 61 6.95 -22.78 -0.89
CA GLY A 61 6.06 -22.52 -2.01
C GLY A 61 4.77 -21.81 -1.60
N THR A 62 4.83 -21.05 -0.52
CA THR A 62 3.73 -20.22 -0.01
C THR A 62 3.14 -19.37 -1.12
N GLN A 63 1.82 -19.23 -1.14
CA GLN A 63 1.12 -18.35 -2.06
C GLN A 63 0.46 -17.22 -1.31
N LEU A 64 0.60 -16.00 -1.84
CA LEU A 64 -0.03 -14.82 -1.28
C LEU A 64 -1.03 -14.23 -2.25
N PHE A 65 -2.19 -13.89 -1.72
CA PHE A 65 -3.23 -13.18 -2.46
C PHE A 65 -2.86 -11.72 -2.61
N TYR A 66 -3.03 -11.19 -3.83
CA TYR A 66 -2.80 -9.77 -4.11
C TYR A 66 -4.00 -9.08 -4.74
N ARG A 67 -4.01 -7.76 -4.63
CA ARG A 67 -4.89 -6.83 -5.33
C ARG A 67 -4.04 -5.71 -5.93
N LYS A 68 -4.31 -5.40 -7.19
CA LYS A 68 -3.76 -4.23 -7.85
C LYS A 68 -4.89 -3.34 -8.33
N ASP A 69 -4.76 -2.07 -8.08
CA ASP A 69 -5.63 -1.01 -8.62
C ASP A 69 -4.73 -0.09 -9.45
N ILE A 70 -4.71 -0.31 -10.76
CA ILE A 70 -3.76 0.32 -11.69
C ILE A 70 -4.42 1.54 -12.34
N VAL A 71 -3.79 2.69 -12.17
CA VAL A 71 -4.18 3.96 -12.78
C VAL A 71 -3.37 4.17 -14.05
N PRO A 72 -4.00 4.38 -15.22
CA PRO A 72 -3.30 4.74 -16.44
C PRO A 72 -2.46 6.01 -16.23
N ASN A 73 -1.24 6.00 -16.71
CA ASN A 73 -0.30 7.13 -16.55
C ASN A 73 -0.11 7.60 -15.10
N ALA A 74 -0.17 6.68 -14.13
CA ALA A 74 -0.04 6.98 -12.72
C ALA A 74 1.18 7.87 -12.40
N LYS A 75 1.06 8.75 -11.42
CA LYS A 75 2.16 9.59 -10.89
C LYS A 75 3.26 8.78 -10.20
N GLY A 76 2.90 7.59 -9.74
CA GLY A 76 3.73 6.65 -9.01
C GLY A 76 2.90 5.46 -8.53
N ALA A 77 3.49 4.61 -7.73
CA ALA A 77 2.81 3.47 -7.14
C ALA A 77 2.95 3.46 -5.62
N VAL A 78 1.95 2.93 -4.93
CA VAL A 78 1.96 2.70 -3.48
C VAL A 78 1.81 1.22 -3.23
N VAL A 79 2.76 0.63 -2.50
CA VAL A 79 2.64 -0.73 -1.94
C VAL A 79 2.16 -0.60 -0.51
N LEU A 80 1.01 -1.19 -0.20
CA LEU A 80 0.35 -1.10 1.10
C LEU A 80 0.46 -2.44 1.84
N VAL A 81 0.99 -2.39 3.07
CA VAL A 81 1.18 -3.54 3.96
C VAL A 81 0.27 -3.40 5.17
N HIS A 82 -0.65 -4.34 5.33
CA HIS A 82 -1.66 -4.33 6.40
C HIS A 82 -1.10 -4.75 7.77
N GLY A 83 -1.84 -4.44 8.82
CA GLY A 83 -1.52 -4.81 10.20
C GLY A 83 -1.88 -6.25 10.57
N LEU A 84 -1.56 -6.62 11.82
CA LEU A 84 -1.96 -7.91 12.37
C LEU A 84 -3.49 -8.05 12.38
N MET A 85 -4.01 -9.24 12.09
CA MET A 85 -5.43 -9.57 12.02
C MET A 85 -6.25 -8.79 10.97
N GLU A 86 -5.57 -8.09 10.08
CA GLU A 86 -6.17 -7.39 8.94
C GLU A 86 -5.96 -8.16 7.62
N ASN A 87 -6.38 -7.56 6.52
CA ASN A 87 -6.13 -8.04 5.17
C ASN A 87 -6.23 -6.89 4.16
N SER A 88 -5.87 -7.14 2.92
CA SER A 88 -5.84 -6.12 1.87
C SER A 88 -7.18 -5.42 1.61
N SER A 89 -8.32 -6.06 1.91
CA SER A 89 -9.65 -5.46 1.68
C SER A 89 -10.02 -4.39 2.70
N ASN A 90 -9.41 -4.37 3.89
CA ASN A 90 -9.63 -3.32 4.89
C ASN A 90 -9.25 -1.93 4.36
N TYR A 91 -8.45 -1.85 3.30
CA TYR A 91 -7.89 -0.61 2.77
C TYR A 91 -8.56 -0.13 1.48
N GLU A 92 -9.79 -0.57 1.16
CA GLU A 92 -10.50 -0.15 -0.05
C GLU A 92 -10.73 1.36 -0.10
N TYR A 93 -11.10 1.98 1.03
CA TYR A 93 -11.31 3.42 1.11
C TYR A 93 -10.02 4.20 0.82
N LEU A 94 -8.92 3.82 1.47
CA LEU A 94 -7.61 4.43 1.24
C LEU A 94 -7.14 4.22 -0.20
N THR A 95 -7.34 3.02 -0.74
CA THR A 95 -7.02 2.70 -2.14
C THR A 95 -7.77 3.62 -3.09
N LYS A 96 -9.08 3.81 -2.88
CA LYS A 96 -9.87 4.73 -3.70
C LYS A 96 -9.34 6.17 -3.63
N SER A 97 -8.94 6.62 -2.45
CA SER A 97 -8.36 7.95 -2.26
C SER A 97 -7.04 8.10 -3.01
N LEU A 98 -6.16 7.09 -2.93
CA LEU A 98 -4.88 7.09 -3.61
C LEU A 98 -5.02 7.01 -5.14
N THR A 99 -5.93 6.16 -5.64
CA THR A 99 -6.18 6.06 -7.09
C THR A 99 -6.80 7.34 -7.64
N ASN A 100 -7.71 7.98 -6.91
CA ASN A 100 -8.24 9.30 -7.26
C ASN A 100 -7.15 10.39 -7.28
N ALA A 101 -6.13 10.26 -6.43
CA ALA A 101 -4.96 11.14 -6.43
C ALA A 101 -3.95 10.81 -7.55
N GLY A 102 -4.20 9.76 -8.34
CA GLY A 102 -3.41 9.37 -9.50
C GLY A 102 -2.26 8.41 -9.21
N TYR A 103 -2.35 7.60 -8.14
CA TYR A 103 -1.37 6.57 -7.81
C TYR A 103 -1.94 5.17 -8.07
N SER A 104 -1.15 4.30 -8.67
CA SER A 104 -1.46 2.86 -8.68
C SER A 104 -1.22 2.27 -7.28
N VAL A 105 -2.08 1.33 -6.86
CA VAL A 105 -1.99 0.74 -5.51
C VAL A 105 -1.83 -0.77 -5.59
N TYR A 106 -0.84 -1.28 -4.90
CA TYR A 106 -0.51 -2.69 -4.77
C TYR A 106 -0.73 -3.12 -3.33
N ARG A 107 -1.61 -4.08 -3.12
CA ARG A 107 -1.94 -4.63 -1.80
C ARG A 107 -1.85 -6.14 -1.86
N PHE A 108 -1.50 -6.77 -0.77
CA PHE A 108 -1.51 -8.22 -0.64
C PHE A 108 -1.93 -8.61 0.77
N ASP A 109 -2.41 -9.83 0.91
CA ASP A 109 -2.69 -10.42 2.21
C ASP A 109 -1.41 -11.08 2.72
N ASN A 110 -0.91 -10.64 3.88
CA ASN A 110 0.27 -11.23 4.52
C ASN A 110 0.06 -12.72 4.79
N ARG A 111 1.14 -13.44 5.00
CA ARG A 111 1.14 -14.87 5.39
C ARG A 111 0.16 -15.13 6.53
N GLY A 112 -0.63 -16.19 6.43
CA GLY A 112 -1.63 -16.56 7.42
C GLY A 112 -2.80 -15.60 7.57
N HIS A 113 -2.93 -14.59 6.72
CA HIS A 113 -4.00 -13.59 6.80
C HIS A 113 -4.87 -13.58 5.55
N GLY A 114 -6.10 -13.11 5.71
CA GLY A 114 -7.05 -12.93 4.63
C GLY A 114 -7.18 -14.17 3.72
N ARG A 115 -7.01 -13.98 2.43
CA ARG A 115 -7.05 -15.04 1.40
C ARG A 115 -5.70 -15.76 1.22
N SER A 116 -4.65 -15.28 1.86
CA SER A 116 -3.36 -15.97 1.98
C SER A 116 -3.32 -17.00 3.11
N ALA A 117 -4.47 -17.32 3.72
CA ALA A 117 -4.62 -18.31 4.78
C ALA A 117 -5.63 -19.39 4.39
N ALA A 118 -5.55 -20.56 5.05
CA ALA A 118 -6.59 -21.56 4.94
C ALA A 118 -7.98 -20.98 5.28
N PRO A 119 -9.08 -21.42 4.64
CA PRO A 119 -9.17 -22.50 3.65
C PRO A 119 -8.92 -22.06 2.20
N TYR A 120 -8.61 -20.78 1.94
CA TYR A 120 -8.51 -20.26 0.57
C TYR A 120 -7.36 -20.86 -0.25
N ILE A 121 -6.26 -21.18 0.44
CA ILE A 121 -5.10 -21.83 -0.17
C ILE A 121 -4.52 -22.87 0.79
N ASN A 122 -3.81 -23.84 0.22
CA ASN A 122 -3.11 -24.85 1.00
C ASN A 122 -1.74 -24.33 1.44
N ASN A 123 -1.74 -23.44 2.42
CA ASN A 123 -0.53 -22.96 3.08
C ASN A 123 -0.33 -23.67 4.42
N ALA A 124 0.91 -23.98 4.74
CA ALA A 124 1.29 -24.60 6.02
C ALA A 124 1.13 -23.65 7.23
N ILE A 125 0.99 -22.35 6.97
CA ILE A 125 0.93 -21.30 8.00
C ILE A 125 -0.49 -21.19 8.54
N PRO A 126 -0.72 -21.39 9.85
CA PRO A 126 -2.03 -21.25 10.45
C PRO A 126 -2.57 -19.82 10.32
N ARG A 127 -3.91 -19.70 10.32
CA ARG A 127 -4.59 -18.40 10.26
C ARG A 127 -4.21 -17.53 11.46
N GLY A 128 -3.89 -16.26 11.18
CA GLY A 128 -3.49 -15.28 12.18
C GLY A 128 -2.02 -15.38 12.62
N GLN A 129 -1.26 -16.26 11.98
CA GLN A 129 0.17 -16.44 12.26
C GLN A 129 1.03 -16.13 11.04
N PHE A 130 2.31 -15.97 11.26
CA PHE A 130 3.35 -15.98 10.23
C PHE A 130 4.53 -16.83 10.75
N ASP A 131 5.25 -17.41 9.82
CA ASP A 131 6.33 -18.38 10.11
C ASP A 131 7.62 -17.69 10.53
N ASP A 132 8.04 -16.67 9.77
CA ASP A 132 9.31 -15.97 9.98
C ASP A 132 9.19 -14.51 9.53
N TRP A 133 9.79 -13.62 10.31
CA TRP A 133 9.84 -12.19 9.99
C TRP A 133 10.58 -11.91 8.67
N TRP A 134 11.65 -12.64 8.40
CA TRP A 134 12.42 -12.53 7.16
C TRP A 134 11.58 -12.87 5.92
N ASN A 135 10.66 -13.79 6.05
CA ASN A 135 9.73 -14.13 4.98
C ASN A 135 8.77 -12.98 4.67
N ILE A 136 8.28 -12.26 5.69
CA ILE A 136 7.46 -11.06 5.50
C ILE A 136 8.25 -9.97 4.75
N GLU A 137 9.50 -9.73 5.13
CA GLU A 137 10.35 -8.77 4.42
C GLU A 137 10.57 -9.18 2.96
N SER A 138 10.83 -10.45 2.71
CA SER A 138 11.01 -11.00 1.36
C SER A 138 9.75 -10.83 0.50
N ASP A 139 8.57 -11.06 1.08
CA ASP A 139 7.29 -10.88 0.40
C ASP A 139 7.07 -9.42 0.01
N ILE A 140 7.35 -8.49 0.93
CA ILE A 140 7.26 -7.06 0.64
C ILE A 140 8.22 -6.69 -0.49
N HIS A 141 9.46 -7.18 -0.47
CA HIS A 141 10.43 -6.94 -1.54
C HIS A 141 9.93 -7.45 -2.89
N GLN A 142 9.26 -8.60 -2.93
CA GLN A 142 8.72 -9.18 -4.15
C GLN A 142 7.58 -8.31 -4.73
N VAL A 143 6.67 -7.82 -3.88
CA VAL A 143 5.59 -6.92 -4.30
C VAL A 143 6.14 -5.56 -4.76
N VAL A 144 7.11 -5.00 -4.03
CA VAL A 144 7.81 -3.76 -4.42
C VAL A 144 8.50 -3.92 -5.76
N GLY A 145 9.17 -5.06 -5.98
CA GLY A 145 9.82 -5.38 -7.26
C GLY A 145 8.82 -5.43 -8.43
N THR A 146 7.63 -5.99 -8.19
CA THR A 146 6.52 -6.00 -9.16
C THR A 146 6.03 -4.59 -9.45
N ALA A 147 5.76 -3.80 -8.40
CA ALA A 147 5.32 -2.41 -8.55
C ALA A 147 6.35 -1.56 -9.33
N HIS A 148 7.64 -1.76 -9.09
CA HIS A 148 8.71 -1.08 -9.84
C HIS A 148 8.72 -1.46 -11.32
N LYS A 149 8.60 -2.74 -11.64
CA LYS A 149 8.59 -3.22 -13.02
C LYS A 149 7.40 -2.66 -13.80
N GLU A 150 6.24 -2.62 -13.17
CA GLU A 150 5.00 -2.15 -13.80
C GLU A 150 4.88 -0.61 -13.84
N ASN A 151 5.72 0.12 -13.07
CA ASN A 151 5.76 1.58 -13.04
C ASN A 151 7.17 2.11 -13.34
N THR A 152 7.76 1.68 -14.43
CA THR A 152 9.13 2.03 -14.83
C THR A 152 9.34 3.55 -14.88
N GLY A 153 10.43 4.01 -14.26
CA GLY A 153 10.79 5.42 -14.18
C GLY A 153 10.01 6.26 -13.17
N LYS A 154 9.03 5.67 -12.47
CA LYS A 154 8.20 6.35 -11.46
C LYS A 154 8.62 5.96 -10.04
N LYS A 155 8.24 6.78 -9.07
CA LYS A 155 8.47 6.50 -7.65
C LYS A 155 7.52 5.41 -7.17
N VAL A 156 8.05 4.49 -6.35
CA VAL A 156 7.26 3.52 -5.60
C VAL A 156 7.39 3.85 -4.12
N PHE A 157 6.26 3.99 -3.46
CA PHE A 157 6.14 4.31 -2.05
C PHE A 157 5.70 3.06 -1.28
N LEU A 158 6.22 2.90 -0.07
CA LEU A 158 5.76 1.89 0.89
C LEU A 158 4.90 2.55 1.95
N LEU A 159 3.74 1.97 2.23
CA LEU A 159 2.83 2.38 3.29
C LEU A 159 2.49 1.17 4.14
N GLY A 160 2.73 1.23 5.43
CA GLY A 160 2.40 0.17 6.38
C GLY A 160 1.57 0.68 7.54
N HIS A 161 0.61 -0.14 8.00
CA HIS A 161 -0.19 0.13 9.19
C HIS A 161 0.19 -0.85 10.30
N SER A 162 0.35 -0.38 11.54
CA SER A 162 0.63 -1.22 12.71
C SER A 162 1.82 -2.19 12.46
N MET A 163 1.63 -3.49 12.56
CA MET A 163 2.64 -4.51 12.23
C MET A 163 3.22 -4.30 10.82
N GLY A 164 2.40 -3.95 9.84
CA GLY A 164 2.85 -3.61 8.49
C GLY A 164 3.78 -2.40 8.47
N GLY A 165 3.57 -1.41 9.35
CA GLY A 165 4.47 -0.26 9.52
C GLY A 165 5.84 -0.68 10.04
N ILE A 166 5.90 -1.60 11.00
CA ILE A 166 7.16 -2.17 11.51
C ILE A 166 7.89 -2.91 10.38
N ALA A 167 7.16 -3.74 9.60
CA ALA A 167 7.74 -4.49 8.49
C ALA A 167 8.32 -3.57 7.41
N VAL A 168 7.58 -2.54 7.02
CA VAL A 168 8.03 -1.51 6.06
C VAL A 168 9.29 -0.80 6.56
N HIS A 169 9.31 -0.40 7.83
CA HIS A 169 10.48 0.24 8.43
C HIS A 169 11.71 -0.67 8.38
N THR A 170 11.54 -1.96 8.71
CA THR A 170 12.65 -2.94 8.68
C THR A 170 13.17 -3.16 7.27
N VAL A 171 12.27 -3.30 6.29
CA VAL A 171 12.64 -3.41 4.87
C VAL A 171 13.48 -2.21 4.41
N LEU A 172 13.05 -0.99 4.74
CA LEU A 172 13.76 0.23 4.36
C LEU A 172 15.13 0.33 5.01
N ARG A 173 15.21 0.04 6.32
CA ARG A 173 16.48 0.04 7.07
C ARG A 173 17.48 -0.96 6.48
N ASN A 174 17.04 -2.19 6.21
CA ASN A 174 17.90 -3.23 5.67
C ASN A 174 18.32 -2.93 4.22
N HIS A 175 17.48 -2.23 3.47
CA HIS A 175 17.82 -1.78 2.12
C HIS A 175 18.95 -0.73 2.14
N VAL A 176 18.87 0.25 3.02
CA VAL A 176 19.91 1.29 3.17
C VAL A 176 21.23 0.66 3.61
N SER A 177 21.20 -0.24 4.60
CA SER A 177 22.42 -0.89 5.13
C SER A 177 23.14 -1.79 4.13
N ARG A 178 22.45 -2.31 3.10
CA ARG A 178 23.06 -3.15 2.04
C ARG A 178 23.64 -2.34 0.89
N ASN A 179 23.38 -1.05 0.83
CA ASN A 179 23.85 -0.15 -0.23
C ASN A 179 24.88 0.90 0.25
N CYS A 180 25.30 0.82 1.51
CA CYS A 180 26.46 1.50 2.09
C CYS A 180 27.62 0.52 2.17
#